data_0823e242113cfa3afa3974f238183563
#
_entry.id   0823e242113cfa3afa3974f238183563
#
_cell.length_a   1.000
_cell.length_b   1.000
_cell.length_c   1.000
_cell.angle_alpha   90.00
_cell.angle_beta   90.00
_cell.angle_gamma   90.00
#
_symmetry.space_group_name_H-M   'P 1'
#
loop_
_entity.id
_entity.type
_entity.pdbx_description
1 polymer ?
#
loop_
_entity_poly.entity_id
_entity_poly.type
_entity_poly.pdbx_seq_one_letter_code
_entity_poly.pdbx_strand_id
1 'polypeptide(L)'
;MASGMARGVLAGWGRILAGYHPNLSIEITRECPLRCPGCYAYGDEHLGGGVVLRQLADYKGQELIDRFLEVVRREKPVHLSIVGGEPLVRFRELDVILPKLSSTGINVQVVTSAVRPVPEHWAKIPNLQICVSIDGLAPEHDVRRAPATYDRILKHIKGQQITVHCTVTRQQTRPGYVTEFTEFWNANADTKNIWFSLYTPQKGERSPEMLTADDRRRVVGEIMELTTRVPKLGDMRKGLLESYLAPPKDPESCIFAQTTTCLSSDLEKRITPCQFGGDPDCSQCGCMASAALDAIGRYRLPAVRVRAGQLFWMSLKVGGGVRKIRSGEAAAQ
;
A
#
# COMPACT_ATOMS: atom_id res chain seq x y z
N MET A 1 -12.74 -18.14 -1.71
CA MET A 1 -11.84 -17.03 -2.07
C MET A 1 -12.23 -16.34 -3.39
N ALA A 2 -12.55 -17.04 -4.47
CA ALA A 2 -12.93 -16.42 -5.76
C ALA A 2 -14.15 -15.47 -5.68
N SER A 3 -15.18 -15.79 -4.87
CA SER A 3 -16.38 -14.95 -4.74
C SER A 3 -16.13 -13.61 -4.04
N GLY A 4 -15.22 -13.57 -3.07
CA GLY A 4 -14.86 -12.31 -2.35
C GLY A 4 -14.11 -11.33 -3.24
N MET A 5 -13.14 -11.84 -4.03
CA MET A 5 -12.38 -11.01 -4.99
C MET A 5 -13.30 -10.42 -6.07
N ALA A 6 -14.20 -11.24 -6.63
CA ALA A 6 -15.14 -10.76 -7.65
C ALA A 6 -16.07 -9.67 -7.12
N ARG A 7 -16.56 -9.78 -5.87
CA ARG A 7 -17.36 -8.74 -5.22
C ARG A 7 -16.57 -7.46 -5.02
N GLY A 8 -15.31 -7.55 -4.58
CA GLY A 8 -14.42 -6.39 -4.42
C GLY A 8 -14.18 -5.64 -5.73
N VAL A 9 -13.92 -6.38 -6.82
CA VAL A 9 -13.74 -5.80 -8.16
C VAL A 9 -15.02 -5.11 -8.64
N LEU A 10 -16.18 -5.74 -8.49
CA LEU A 10 -17.47 -5.15 -8.88
C LEU A 10 -17.81 -3.91 -8.05
N ALA A 11 -17.55 -3.94 -6.74
CA ALA A 11 -17.73 -2.77 -5.88
C ALA A 11 -16.81 -1.62 -6.30
N GLY A 12 -15.54 -1.93 -6.61
CA GLY A 12 -14.57 -0.96 -7.13
C GLY A 12 -15.06 -0.32 -8.45
N TRP A 13 -15.54 -1.11 -9.39
CA TRP A 13 -16.11 -0.58 -10.64
C TRP A 13 -17.33 0.32 -10.39
N GLY A 14 -18.24 -0.07 -9.51
CA GLY A 14 -19.37 0.76 -9.14
C GLY A 14 -18.94 2.12 -8.58
N ARG A 15 -17.87 2.16 -7.78
CA ARG A 15 -17.30 3.42 -7.27
C ARG A 15 -16.72 4.27 -8.40
N ILE A 16 -15.94 3.67 -9.31
CA ILE A 16 -15.36 4.38 -10.45
C ILE A 16 -16.46 5.00 -11.32
N LEU A 17 -17.48 4.24 -11.68
CA LEU A 17 -18.61 4.74 -12.50
C LEU A 17 -19.39 5.86 -11.81
N ALA A 18 -19.49 5.82 -10.46
CA ALA A 18 -20.09 6.88 -9.65
C ALA A 18 -19.17 8.10 -9.44
N GLY A 19 -17.99 8.13 -10.09
CA GLY A 19 -17.04 9.22 -10.02
C GLY A 19 -16.19 9.26 -8.72
N TYR A 20 -16.05 8.14 -8.01
CA TYR A 20 -15.18 8.01 -6.84
C TYR A 20 -13.95 7.17 -7.16
N HIS A 21 -12.87 7.36 -6.41
CA HIS A 21 -11.79 6.40 -6.38
C HIS A 21 -12.11 5.28 -5.39
N PRO A 22 -12.01 3.99 -5.80
CA PRO A 22 -12.31 2.87 -4.91
C PRO A 22 -11.27 2.69 -3.81
N ASN A 23 -10.06 3.22 -3.99
CA ASN A 23 -8.98 3.12 -3.05
C ASN A 23 -8.67 4.49 -2.43
N LEU A 24 -8.45 4.51 -1.12
CA LEU A 24 -8.02 5.68 -0.37
C LEU A 24 -6.79 5.30 0.45
N SER A 25 -5.75 6.12 0.39
CA SER A 25 -4.57 6.01 1.24
C SER A 25 -4.40 7.29 2.02
N ILE A 26 -4.27 7.20 3.33
CA ILE A 26 -4.15 8.37 4.22
C ILE A 26 -2.89 8.24 5.08
N GLU A 27 -2.04 9.25 5.03
CA GLU A 27 -1.00 9.47 6.02
C GLU A 27 -1.64 10.06 7.27
N ILE A 28 -1.92 9.22 8.28
CA ILE A 28 -2.67 9.64 9.47
C ILE A 28 -1.89 10.62 10.37
N THR A 29 -0.57 10.66 10.24
CA THR A 29 0.31 11.51 11.04
C THR A 29 1.65 11.73 10.33
N ARG A 30 2.28 12.86 10.61
CA ARG A 30 3.67 13.13 10.24
C ARG A 30 4.69 12.66 11.27
N GLU A 31 4.25 12.16 12.43
CA GLU A 31 5.14 11.70 13.49
C GLU A 31 5.62 10.27 13.19
N CYS A 32 6.93 10.07 13.27
CA CYS A 32 7.55 8.74 13.19
C CYS A 32 8.80 8.72 14.08
N PRO A 33 8.94 7.71 14.96
CA PRO A 33 10.14 7.55 15.76
C PRO A 33 11.31 6.93 15.00
N LEU A 34 11.08 6.47 13.75
CA LEU A 34 12.09 5.87 12.89
C LEU A 34 12.72 6.91 11.95
N ARG A 35 13.89 6.54 11.38
CA ARG A 35 14.61 7.31 10.35
C ARG A 35 15.10 6.36 9.27
N CYS A 36 14.16 5.63 8.65
CA CYS A 36 14.50 4.63 7.64
C CYS A 36 15.14 5.29 6.41
N PRO A 37 16.28 4.80 5.92
CA PRO A 37 16.83 5.23 4.63
C PRO A 37 15.83 5.03 3.50
N GLY A 38 15.75 5.99 2.56
CA GLY A 38 14.84 5.91 1.41
C GLY A 38 13.34 5.95 1.76
N CYS A 39 12.98 6.47 2.96
CA CYS A 39 11.57 6.65 3.32
C CYS A 39 10.94 7.72 2.44
N TYR A 40 10.01 7.32 1.57
CA TYR A 40 9.36 8.22 0.61
C TYR A 40 8.61 9.37 1.30
N ALA A 41 7.95 9.11 2.46
CA ALA A 41 7.11 10.10 3.15
C ALA A 41 7.91 11.32 3.68
N TYR A 42 9.21 11.18 3.89
CA TYR A 42 10.09 12.27 4.35
C TYR A 42 11.05 12.78 3.27
N GLY A 43 10.87 12.36 2.02
CA GLY A 43 11.58 12.93 0.88
C GLY A 43 11.12 14.37 0.62
N ASP A 44 12.05 15.26 0.27
CA ASP A 44 11.77 16.69 0.06
C ASP A 44 10.73 16.93 -1.04
N GLU A 45 10.68 16.06 -2.05
CA GLU A 45 9.77 16.18 -3.18
C GLU A 45 8.46 15.37 -3.00
N HIS A 46 8.28 14.65 -1.87
CA HIS A 46 7.13 13.76 -1.66
C HIS A 46 5.77 14.45 -1.91
N LEU A 47 5.62 15.69 -1.44
CA LEU A 47 4.38 16.46 -1.57
C LEU A 47 4.40 17.42 -2.78
N GLY A 48 5.54 17.57 -3.42
CA GLY A 48 5.77 18.50 -4.51
C GLY A 48 5.72 19.98 -4.11
N GLY A 49 6.24 20.86 -4.98
CA GLY A 49 6.18 22.30 -4.78
C GLY A 49 6.94 22.83 -3.56
N GLY A 50 7.98 22.13 -3.11
CA GLY A 50 8.77 22.51 -1.95
C GLY A 50 8.07 22.33 -0.59
N VAL A 51 6.91 21.68 -0.57
CA VAL A 51 6.21 21.37 0.68
C VAL A 51 6.75 20.05 1.24
N VAL A 52 7.17 20.06 2.51
CA VAL A 52 7.61 18.85 3.21
C VAL A 52 6.60 18.42 4.27
N LEU A 53 6.52 17.12 4.52
CA LEU A 53 5.55 16.52 5.45
C LEU A 53 5.54 17.21 6.84
N ARG A 54 6.71 17.60 7.33
CA ARG A 54 6.86 18.26 8.65
C ARG A 54 6.20 19.64 8.76
N GLN A 55 5.86 20.29 7.64
CA GLN A 55 5.20 21.60 7.60
C GLN A 55 3.68 21.50 7.64
N LEU A 56 3.11 20.33 7.35
CA LEU A 56 1.67 20.13 7.33
C LEU A 56 1.08 20.05 8.74
N ALA A 57 -0.21 20.30 8.83
CA ALA A 57 -0.98 20.05 10.05
C ALA A 57 -0.91 18.57 10.44
N ASP A 58 -0.97 18.28 11.73
CA ASP A 58 -0.93 16.95 12.30
C ASP A 58 -1.94 16.88 13.46
N TYR A 59 -3.15 16.48 13.12
CA TYR A 59 -4.28 16.45 14.04
C TYR A 59 -4.13 15.31 15.08
N LYS A 60 -4.80 15.50 16.24
CA LYS A 60 -4.78 14.56 17.37
C LYS A 60 -6.15 14.51 18.06
N GLY A 61 -6.36 13.44 18.82
CA GLY A 61 -7.55 13.29 19.64
C GLY A 61 -8.84 13.33 18.81
N GLN A 62 -9.87 13.97 19.35
CA GLN A 62 -11.20 13.99 18.74
C GLN A 62 -11.21 14.72 17.39
N GLU A 63 -10.39 15.75 17.22
CA GLU A 63 -10.31 16.47 15.93
C GLU A 63 -9.80 15.55 14.80
N LEU A 64 -8.76 14.73 15.05
CA LEU A 64 -8.29 13.76 14.09
C LEU A 64 -9.39 12.75 13.75
N ILE A 65 -10.08 12.22 14.76
CA ILE A 65 -11.15 11.24 14.58
C ILE A 65 -12.25 11.79 13.67
N ASP A 66 -12.75 13.00 13.96
CA ASP A 66 -13.86 13.60 13.24
C ASP A 66 -13.49 13.92 11.78
N ARG A 67 -12.34 14.57 11.57
CA ARG A 67 -11.83 14.89 10.22
C ARG A 67 -11.56 13.64 9.40
N PHE A 68 -10.94 12.63 10.00
CA PHE A 68 -10.64 11.37 9.32
C PHE A 68 -11.91 10.66 8.84
N LEU A 69 -12.90 10.53 9.71
CA LEU A 69 -14.18 9.91 9.37
C LEU A 69 -14.99 10.74 8.34
N GLU A 70 -14.86 12.06 8.36
CA GLU A 70 -15.43 12.94 7.35
C GLU A 70 -14.82 12.69 5.97
N VAL A 71 -13.48 12.62 5.89
CA VAL A 71 -12.76 12.27 4.65
C VAL A 71 -13.24 10.93 4.10
N VAL A 72 -13.32 9.90 4.94
CA VAL A 72 -13.76 8.57 4.49
C VAL A 72 -15.21 8.61 3.98
N ARG A 73 -16.10 9.35 4.66
CA ARG A 73 -17.49 9.55 4.18
C ARG A 73 -17.55 10.29 2.85
N ARG A 74 -16.69 11.28 2.65
CA ARG A 74 -16.60 12.06 1.40
C ARG A 74 -16.07 11.22 0.23
N GLU A 75 -14.97 10.50 0.43
CA GLU A 75 -14.29 9.73 -0.59
C GLU A 75 -14.98 8.38 -0.90
N LYS A 76 -15.73 7.81 0.03
CA LYS A 76 -16.49 6.54 -0.09
C LYS A 76 -15.65 5.37 -0.64
N PRO A 77 -14.48 5.07 -0.09
CA PRO A 77 -13.61 4.02 -0.62
C PRO A 77 -14.21 2.62 -0.39
N VAL A 78 -13.73 1.64 -1.16
CA VAL A 78 -13.92 0.20 -0.92
C VAL A 78 -12.76 -0.34 -0.10
N HIS A 79 -11.55 0.21 -0.34
CA HIS A 79 -10.34 -0.12 0.39
C HIS A 79 -9.69 1.14 0.94
N LEU A 80 -9.27 1.10 2.20
CA LEU A 80 -8.57 2.18 2.88
C LEU A 80 -7.24 1.68 3.43
N SER A 81 -6.14 2.30 3.01
CA SER A 81 -4.81 2.11 3.60
C SER A 81 -4.48 3.27 4.54
N ILE A 82 -4.26 2.97 5.79
CA ILE A 82 -3.80 3.93 6.80
C ILE A 82 -2.30 3.78 6.92
N VAL A 83 -1.61 4.81 6.53
CA VAL A 83 -0.15 4.90 6.49
C VAL A 83 0.30 6.21 7.16
N GLY A 84 1.45 6.71 6.87
CA GLY A 84 1.94 7.99 7.34
C GLY A 84 3.33 7.87 7.92
N GLY A 85 3.68 8.67 8.91
CA GLY A 85 4.88 8.46 9.68
C GLY A 85 4.84 7.07 10.33
N GLU A 86 4.29 6.97 11.53
CA GLU A 86 4.00 5.69 12.18
C GLU A 86 2.57 5.70 12.74
N PRO A 87 1.63 4.96 12.13
CA PRO A 87 0.23 4.99 12.57
C PRO A 87 0.00 4.63 14.03
N LEU A 88 0.82 3.75 14.60
CA LEU A 88 0.67 3.36 16.02
C LEU A 88 0.99 4.50 17.00
N VAL A 89 1.55 5.64 16.59
CA VAL A 89 1.61 6.81 17.47
C VAL A 89 0.24 7.44 17.69
N ARG A 90 -0.72 7.12 16.82
CA ARG A 90 -2.16 7.52 16.90
C ARG A 90 -3.06 6.34 17.31
N PHE A 91 -2.54 5.36 18.05
CA PHE A 91 -3.28 4.14 18.39
C PHE A 91 -4.59 4.43 19.14
N ARG A 92 -4.66 5.47 19.97
CA ARG A 92 -5.88 5.84 20.72
C ARG A 92 -6.98 6.32 19.80
N GLU A 93 -6.63 7.11 18.81
CA GLU A 93 -7.54 7.58 17.77
C GLU A 93 -7.96 6.42 16.86
N LEU A 94 -7.01 5.56 16.49
CA LEU A 94 -7.28 4.35 15.71
C LEU A 94 -8.22 3.37 16.44
N ASP A 95 -8.12 3.25 17.77
CA ASP A 95 -9.04 2.44 18.59
C ASP A 95 -10.50 2.88 18.41
N VAL A 96 -10.74 4.16 18.13
CA VAL A 96 -12.09 4.69 17.87
C VAL A 96 -12.45 4.60 16.39
N ILE A 97 -11.52 4.87 15.51
CA ILE A 97 -11.71 4.93 14.05
C ILE A 97 -11.97 3.53 13.48
N LEU A 98 -11.13 2.54 13.82
CA LEU A 98 -11.15 1.21 13.18
C LEU A 98 -12.48 0.46 13.35
N PRO A 99 -13.09 0.38 14.53
CA PRO A 99 -14.41 -0.26 14.68
C PRO A 99 -15.49 0.44 13.87
N LYS A 100 -15.48 1.77 13.80
CA LYS A 100 -16.46 2.55 13.01
C LYS A 100 -16.32 2.26 11.52
N LEU A 101 -15.09 2.15 11.01
CA LEU A 101 -14.83 1.81 9.61
C LEU A 101 -15.25 0.38 9.28
N SER A 102 -14.91 -0.57 10.16
CA SER A 102 -15.29 -1.97 10.01
C SER A 102 -16.82 -2.14 9.87
N SER A 103 -17.61 -1.39 10.62
CA SER A 103 -19.08 -1.44 10.56
C SER A 103 -19.65 -0.99 9.20
N THR A 104 -18.86 -0.25 8.40
CA THR A 104 -19.29 0.20 7.05
C THR A 104 -18.96 -0.80 5.94
N GLY A 105 -18.26 -1.89 6.25
CA GLY A 105 -17.84 -2.90 5.27
C GLY A 105 -16.63 -2.50 4.43
N ILE A 106 -15.95 -1.39 4.75
CA ILE A 106 -14.69 -0.99 4.10
C ILE A 106 -13.57 -1.97 4.53
N ASN A 107 -12.75 -2.40 3.58
CA ASN A 107 -11.54 -3.14 3.90
C ASN A 107 -10.46 -2.16 4.34
N VAL A 108 -9.99 -2.29 5.56
CA VAL A 108 -9.01 -1.39 6.16
C VAL A 108 -7.67 -2.10 6.31
N GLN A 109 -6.60 -1.45 5.89
CA GLN A 109 -5.23 -1.86 6.11
C GLN A 109 -4.51 -0.80 6.95
N VAL A 110 -3.88 -1.20 8.05
CA VAL A 110 -2.95 -0.35 8.81
C VAL A 110 -1.53 -0.82 8.53
N VAL A 111 -0.71 0.07 7.96
CA VAL A 111 0.70 -0.23 7.66
C VAL A 111 1.58 0.41 8.72
N THR A 112 2.27 -0.41 9.49
CA THR A 112 3.05 0.00 10.66
C THR A 112 4.42 -0.65 10.71
N SER A 113 5.37 -0.03 11.41
CA SER A 113 6.64 -0.67 11.76
C SER A 113 6.53 -1.58 12.98
N ALA A 114 5.37 -1.61 13.65
CA ALA A 114 5.17 -2.28 14.94
C ALA A 114 6.22 -1.88 16.01
N VAL A 115 6.66 -0.62 15.99
CA VAL A 115 7.61 -0.05 16.97
C VAL A 115 7.07 -0.08 18.40
N ARG A 116 5.77 -0.27 18.56
CA ARG A 116 5.04 -0.46 19.81
C ARG A 116 4.01 -1.60 19.64
N PRO A 117 3.50 -2.16 20.76
CA PRO A 117 2.50 -3.23 20.70
C PRO A 117 1.29 -2.85 19.84
N VAL A 118 0.89 -3.77 18.98
CA VAL A 118 -0.42 -3.72 18.29
C VAL A 118 -1.49 -4.08 19.31
N PRO A 119 -2.55 -3.28 19.50
CA PRO A 119 -3.59 -3.59 20.48
C PRO A 119 -4.24 -4.96 20.22
N GLU A 120 -4.30 -5.82 21.22
CA GLU A 120 -4.77 -7.21 21.07
C GLU A 120 -6.18 -7.32 20.50
N HIS A 121 -7.06 -6.40 20.87
CA HIS A 121 -8.44 -6.40 20.42
C HIS A 121 -8.60 -6.09 18.92
N TRP A 122 -7.57 -5.52 18.27
CA TRP A 122 -7.60 -5.28 16.82
C TRP A 122 -7.67 -6.57 16.01
N ALA A 123 -7.13 -7.67 16.54
CA ALA A 123 -7.24 -8.99 15.90
C ALA A 123 -8.69 -9.45 15.68
N LYS A 124 -9.66 -8.87 16.42
CA LYS A 124 -11.08 -9.20 16.34
C LYS A 124 -11.90 -8.25 15.46
N ILE A 125 -11.28 -7.18 14.95
CA ILE A 125 -11.98 -6.19 14.09
C ILE A 125 -12.14 -6.80 12.68
N PRO A 126 -13.39 -6.99 12.21
CA PRO A 126 -13.62 -7.52 10.87
C PRO A 126 -13.06 -6.59 9.78
N ASN A 127 -12.59 -7.17 8.67
CA ASN A 127 -12.05 -6.45 7.51
C ASN A 127 -10.84 -5.56 7.83
N LEU A 128 -10.19 -5.76 8.98
CA LEU A 128 -8.94 -5.11 9.34
C LEU A 128 -7.76 -6.02 9.02
N GLN A 129 -6.76 -5.46 8.35
CA GLN A 129 -5.47 -6.09 8.09
C GLN A 129 -4.37 -5.25 8.69
N ILE A 130 -3.55 -5.87 9.54
CA ILE A 130 -2.33 -5.24 10.07
C ILE A 130 -1.17 -5.67 9.18
N CYS A 131 -0.55 -4.70 8.52
CA CYS A 131 0.58 -4.89 7.63
C CYS A 131 1.84 -4.35 8.33
N VAL A 132 2.78 -5.23 8.64
CA VAL A 132 4.00 -4.85 9.35
C VAL A 132 5.16 -4.77 8.37
N SER A 133 5.81 -3.62 8.33
CA SER A 133 6.96 -3.37 7.47
C SER A 133 8.22 -4.01 8.03
N ILE A 134 8.73 -5.01 7.35
CA ILE A 134 9.94 -5.78 7.70
C ILE A 134 10.91 -5.74 6.51
N ASP A 135 12.01 -5.01 6.65
CA ASP A 135 12.96 -4.79 5.54
C ASP A 135 14.19 -5.70 5.65
N GLY A 136 13.97 -7.00 5.62
CA GLY A 136 15.04 -7.99 5.62
C GLY A 136 15.08 -8.88 6.85
N LEU A 137 16.13 -9.68 6.99
CA LEU A 137 16.44 -10.47 8.18
C LEU A 137 16.89 -9.58 9.34
N ALA A 138 16.96 -10.11 10.55
CA ALA A 138 17.18 -9.33 11.75
C ALA A 138 18.34 -8.33 11.68
N PRO A 139 19.57 -8.69 11.25
CA PRO A 139 20.68 -7.75 11.25
C PRO A 139 20.45 -6.54 10.32
N GLU A 140 19.99 -6.78 9.11
CA GLU A 140 19.75 -5.72 8.12
C GLU A 140 18.54 -4.86 8.50
N HIS A 141 17.48 -5.51 8.96
CA HIS A 141 16.28 -4.82 9.41
C HIS A 141 16.57 -3.89 10.60
N ASP A 142 17.30 -4.39 11.61
CA ASP A 142 17.54 -3.66 12.85
C ASP A 142 18.38 -2.40 12.60
N VAL A 143 19.36 -2.47 11.69
CA VAL A 143 20.13 -1.31 11.26
C VAL A 143 19.25 -0.30 10.52
N ARG A 144 18.34 -0.79 9.67
CA ARG A 144 17.51 0.06 8.80
C ARG A 144 16.35 0.71 9.54
N ARG A 145 15.71 -0.01 10.48
CA ARG A 145 14.44 0.38 11.11
C ARG A 145 14.49 0.59 12.62
N ALA A 146 15.67 0.75 13.22
CA ALA A 146 15.72 1.09 14.64
C ALA A 146 14.83 2.32 14.95
N PRO A 147 14.10 2.33 16.07
CA PRO A 147 14.08 1.35 17.18
C PRO A 147 13.06 0.21 17.03
N ALA A 148 12.45 -0.03 15.86
CA ALA A 148 11.54 -1.15 15.59
C ALA A 148 12.35 -2.41 15.23
N THR A 149 13.14 -2.92 16.18
CA THR A 149 13.99 -4.11 16.01
C THR A 149 13.17 -5.41 15.97
N TYR A 150 13.73 -6.46 15.39
CA TYR A 150 13.07 -7.77 15.29
C TYR A 150 12.55 -8.28 16.63
N ASP A 151 13.37 -8.22 17.67
CA ASP A 151 12.96 -8.66 19.02
C ASP A 151 11.75 -7.89 19.56
N ARG A 152 11.69 -6.60 19.27
CA ARG A 152 10.55 -5.77 19.66
C ARG A 152 9.34 -6.13 18.83
N ILE A 153 9.49 -6.24 17.49
CA ILE A 153 8.39 -6.59 16.59
C ILE A 153 7.78 -7.92 16.98
N LEU A 154 8.59 -8.97 17.19
CA LEU A 154 8.09 -10.30 17.58
C LEU A 154 7.27 -10.28 18.89
N LYS A 155 7.61 -9.39 19.84
CA LYS A 155 6.81 -9.17 21.05
C LYS A 155 5.53 -8.39 20.76
N HIS A 156 5.61 -7.37 19.89
CA HIS A 156 4.53 -6.42 19.65
C HIS A 156 3.41 -6.97 18.75
N ILE A 157 3.69 -7.99 17.95
CA ILE A 157 2.72 -8.64 17.07
C ILE A 157 2.08 -9.88 17.67
N LYS A 158 2.47 -10.28 18.87
CA LYS A 158 2.02 -11.53 19.49
C LYS A 158 0.49 -11.59 19.57
N GLY A 159 -0.08 -12.70 19.11
CA GLY A 159 -1.54 -12.91 19.05
C GLY A 159 -2.25 -12.21 17.89
N GLN A 160 -1.52 -11.47 17.05
CA GLN A 160 -2.04 -10.86 15.82
C GLN A 160 -1.89 -11.84 14.65
N GLN A 161 -2.67 -11.67 13.61
CA GLN A 161 -2.50 -12.38 12.35
C GLN A 161 -2.04 -11.38 11.28
N ILE A 162 -0.76 -10.98 11.39
CA ILE A 162 -0.21 -9.91 10.57
C ILE A 162 0.09 -10.33 9.13
N THR A 163 0.13 -9.37 8.25
CA THR A 163 0.83 -9.47 6.97
C THR A 163 2.21 -8.86 7.12
N VAL A 164 3.24 -9.67 6.88
CA VAL A 164 4.62 -9.19 6.75
C VAL A 164 4.78 -8.55 5.38
N HIS A 165 5.24 -7.31 5.32
CA HIS A 165 5.52 -6.62 4.05
C HIS A 165 7.00 -6.24 3.99
N CYS A 166 7.71 -6.86 3.06
CA CYS A 166 9.12 -6.59 2.80
C CYS A 166 9.26 -5.77 1.51
N THR A 167 9.91 -4.61 1.61
CA THR A 167 10.40 -3.90 0.43
C THR A 167 11.82 -4.36 0.14
N VAL A 168 11.97 -5.15 -0.92
CA VAL A 168 13.27 -5.66 -1.34
C VAL A 168 14.10 -4.55 -1.95
N THR A 169 15.28 -4.33 -1.41
CA THR A 169 16.30 -3.44 -1.93
C THR A 169 17.50 -4.26 -2.41
N ARG A 170 18.49 -3.64 -2.99
CA ARG A 170 19.72 -4.33 -3.45
C ARG A 170 20.43 -5.12 -2.34
N GLN A 171 20.25 -4.73 -1.09
CA GLN A 171 20.89 -5.41 0.05
C GLN A 171 20.33 -6.82 0.28
N GLN A 172 19.08 -7.10 -0.16
CA GLN A 172 18.42 -8.40 -0.01
C GLN A 172 18.48 -9.26 -1.28
N THR A 173 19.36 -8.94 -2.23
CA THR A 173 19.36 -9.63 -3.54
C THR A 173 20.38 -10.78 -3.63
N ARG A 174 21.11 -11.13 -2.57
CA ARG A 174 21.93 -12.34 -2.60
C ARG A 174 21.07 -13.59 -2.84
N PRO A 175 21.58 -14.58 -3.61
CA PRO A 175 20.84 -15.83 -3.83
C PRO A 175 20.41 -16.48 -2.52
N GLY A 176 19.15 -16.93 -2.44
CA GLY A 176 18.59 -17.59 -1.26
C GLY A 176 18.13 -16.64 -0.14
N TYR A 177 18.37 -15.33 -0.23
CA TYR A 177 17.98 -14.39 0.83
C TYR A 177 16.45 -14.33 1.00
N VAL A 178 15.72 -14.22 -0.10
CA VAL A 178 14.25 -14.18 -0.08
C VAL A 178 13.68 -15.49 0.46
N THR A 179 14.33 -16.62 0.17
CA THR A 179 13.98 -17.92 0.71
C THR A 179 14.15 -17.96 2.21
N GLU A 180 15.31 -17.58 2.73
CA GLU A 180 15.59 -17.53 4.18
C GLU A 180 14.59 -16.63 4.92
N PHE A 181 14.33 -15.44 4.39
CA PHE A 181 13.35 -14.51 4.92
C PHE A 181 11.94 -15.12 4.95
N THR A 182 11.55 -15.74 3.84
CA THR A 182 10.22 -16.36 3.72
C THR A 182 10.06 -17.53 4.68
N GLU A 183 11.06 -18.37 4.83
CA GLU A 183 11.04 -19.52 5.73
C GLU A 183 10.92 -19.08 7.19
N PHE A 184 11.66 -18.06 7.61
CA PHE A 184 11.57 -17.50 8.95
C PHE A 184 10.13 -17.03 9.25
N TRP A 185 9.54 -16.21 8.36
CA TRP A 185 8.21 -15.67 8.59
C TRP A 185 7.09 -16.68 8.34
N ASN A 186 7.31 -17.67 7.49
CA ASN A 186 6.39 -18.77 7.33
C ASN A 186 6.29 -19.65 8.59
N ALA A 187 7.38 -19.84 9.32
CA ALA A 187 7.39 -20.56 10.58
C ALA A 187 6.76 -19.76 11.74
N ASN A 188 6.68 -18.44 11.65
CA ASN A 188 6.11 -17.60 12.72
C ASN A 188 4.58 -17.74 12.76
N ALA A 189 4.04 -18.11 13.96
CA ALA A 189 2.62 -18.37 14.14
C ALA A 189 1.72 -17.12 14.01
N ASP A 190 2.26 -15.93 14.28
CA ASP A 190 1.53 -14.67 14.22
C ASP A 190 1.51 -14.08 12.79
N THR A 191 2.19 -14.72 11.83
CA THR A 191 2.20 -14.32 10.42
C THR A 191 1.10 -15.03 9.64
N LYS A 192 0.21 -14.24 9.04
CA LYS A 192 -0.85 -14.72 8.14
C LYS A 192 -0.42 -14.72 6.67
N ASN A 193 0.15 -13.60 6.21
CA ASN A 193 0.60 -13.45 4.83
C ASN A 193 2.01 -12.85 4.79
N ILE A 194 2.72 -13.09 3.71
CA ILE A 194 4.02 -12.48 3.39
C ILE A 194 3.89 -11.79 2.04
N TRP A 195 4.16 -10.50 2.00
CA TRP A 195 4.13 -9.68 0.80
C TRP A 195 5.50 -9.09 0.51
N PHE A 196 5.84 -9.05 -0.75
CA PHE A 196 7.03 -8.39 -1.24
C PHE A 196 6.66 -7.22 -2.15
N SER A 197 7.25 -6.06 -1.89
CA SER A 197 7.41 -4.97 -2.84
C SER A 197 8.87 -4.91 -3.26
N LEU A 198 9.15 -4.27 -4.38
CA LEU A 198 10.52 -3.94 -4.79
C LEU A 198 10.74 -2.44 -4.60
N TYR A 199 11.97 -2.06 -4.33
CA TYR A 199 12.32 -0.64 -4.22
C TYR A 199 11.93 0.12 -5.49
N THR A 200 11.23 1.24 -5.31
CA THR A 200 10.81 2.14 -6.39
C THR A 200 11.58 3.45 -6.23
N PRO A 201 12.55 3.77 -7.10
CA PRO A 201 13.30 5.01 -7.01
C PRO A 201 12.50 6.21 -7.54
N GLN A 202 12.94 7.42 -7.19
CA GLN A 202 12.57 8.63 -7.90
C GLN A 202 13.40 8.74 -9.20
N LYS A 203 12.90 9.45 -10.22
CA LYS A 203 13.67 9.66 -11.44
C LYS A 203 14.96 10.43 -11.15
N GLY A 204 16.06 9.95 -11.68
CA GLY A 204 17.39 10.52 -11.46
C GLY A 204 18.02 10.19 -10.10
N GLU A 205 17.35 9.43 -9.26
CA GLU A 205 17.89 8.98 -7.99
C GLU A 205 19.11 8.07 -8.20
N ARG A 206 20.10 8.21 -7.30
CA ARG A 206 21.30 7.37 -7.22
C ARG A 206 21.41 6.77 -5.83
N SER A 207 20.53 5.83 -5.53
CA SER A 207 20.51 5.15 -4.24
C SER A 207 21.22 3.78 -4.34
N PRO A 208 22.01 3.38 -3.32
CA PRO A 208 22.54 2.03 -3.23
C PRO A 208 21.46 0.96 -3.04
N GLU A 209 20.23 1.36 -2.80
CA GLU A 209 19.08 0.49 -2.61
C GLU A 209 18.42 0.04 -3.92
N MET A 210 18.75 0.72 -5.03
CA MET A 210 18.16 0.43 -6.34
C MET A 210 18.56 -0.96 -6.82
N LEU A 211 17.57 -1.72 -7.28
CA LEU A 211 17.79 -3.01 -7.92
C LEU A 211 18.24 -2.82 -9.38
N THR A 212 19.21 -3.62 -9.80
CA THR A 212 19.48 -3.80 -11.22
C THR A 212 18.35 -4.63 -11.87
N ALA A 213 18.29 -4.61 -13.21
CA ALA A 213 17.34 -5.45 -13.94
C ALA A 213 17.56 -6.96 -13.67
N ASP A 214 18.81 -7.37 -13.45
CA ASP A 214 19.15 -8.76 -13.12
C ASP A 214 18.74 -9.11 -11.69
N ASP A 215 18.98 -8.21 -10.73
CA ASP A 215 18.51 -8.38 -9.37
C ASP A 215 16.99 -8.57 -9.32
N ARG A 216 16.28 -7.70 -10.04
CA ARG A 216 14.81 -7.77 -10.13
C ARG A 216 14.33 -9.10 -10.70
N ARG A 217 14.91 -9.56 -11.80
CA ARG A 217 14.57 -10.86 -12.40
C ARG A 217 14.83 -12.02 -11.45
N ARG A 218 15.99 -12.03 -10.79
CA ARG A 218 16.37 -13.08 -9.84
C ARG A 218 15.42 -13.12 -8.65
N VAL A 219 15.17 -11.99 -7.99
CA VAL A 219 14.28 -11.89 -6.84
C VAL A 219 12.86 -12.31 -7.19
N VAL A 220 12.32 -11.83 -8.31
CA VAL A 220 10.97 -12.21 -8.76
C VAL A 220 10.90 -13.70 -9.08
N GLY A 221 11.93 -14.27 -9.72
CA GLY A 221 12.02 -15.72 -9.98
C GLY A 221 12.01 -16.52 -8.68
N GLU A 222 12.80 -16.14 -7.70
CA GLU A 222 12.87 -16.80 -6.39
C GLU A 222 11.50 -16.73 -5.65
N ILE A 223 10.83 -15.57 -5.66
CA ILE A 223 9.48 -15.47 -5.10
C ILE A 223 8.48 -16.37 -5.85
N MET A 224 8.53 -16.41 -7.19
CA MET A 224 7.64 -17.28 -7.98
C MET A 224 7.79 -18.74 -7.59
N GLU A 225 9.01 -19.25 -7.41
CA GLU A 225 9.27 -20.61 -6.96
C GLU A 225 8.69 -20.85 -5.56
N LEU A 226 8.87 -19.91 -4.63
CA LEU A 226 8.36 -20.00 -3.28
C LEU A 226 6.83 -20.03 -3.21
N THR A 227 6.12 -19.35 -4.11
CA THR A 227 4.64 -19.37 -4.13
C THR A 227 4.06 -20.77 -4.36
N THR A 228 4.82 -21.70 -4.92
CA THR A 228 4.36 -23.08 -5.16
C THR A 228 4.34 -23.93 -3.89
N ARG A 229 5.11 -23.56 -2.85
CA ARG A 229 5.31 -24.34 -1.63
C ARG A 229 4.99 -23.60 -0.32
N VAL A 230 4.85 -22.29 -0.36
CA VAL A 230 4.59 -21.45 0.83
C VAL A 230 3.20 -20.82 0.76
N PRO A 231 2.20 -21.38 1.48
CA PRO A 231 0.81 -20.88 1.43
C PRO A 231 0.66 -19.41 1.87
N LYS A 232 1.51 -18.91 2.76
CA LYS A 232 1.48 -17.50 3.22
C LYS A 232 1.85 -16.49 2.12
N LEU A 233 2.38 -16.95 0.99
CA LEU A 233 2.59 -16.17 -0.23
C LEU A 233 1.38 -16.18 -1.19
N GLY A 234 0.24 -16.69 -0.77
CA GLY A 234 -0.93 -16.90 -1.65
C GLY A 234 -1.46 -15.65 -2.35
N ASP A 235 -1.16 -14.47 -1.84
CA ASP A 235 -1.50 -13.19 -2.48
C ASP A 235 -0.49 -12.79 -3.57
N MET A 236 0.75 -13.30 -3.52
CA MET A 236 1.83 -13.03 -4.48
C MET A 236 1.68 -13.89 -5.75
N ARG A 237 0.56 -13.71 -6.44
CA ARG A 237 0.21 -14.53 -7.61
C ARG A 237 1.13 -14.25 -8.80
N LYS A 238 1.28 -15.24 -9.70
CA LYS A 238 2.10 -15.15 -10.90
C LYS A 238 1.89 -13.84 -11.68
N GLY A 239 0.65 -13.45 -11.95
CA GLY A 239 0.36 -12.22 -12.70
C GLY A 239 0.84 -10.94 -12.01
N LEU A 240 0.79 -10.90 -10.66
CA LEU A 240 1.35 -9.79 -9.89
C LEU A 240 2.88 -9.77 -10.02
N LEU A 241 3.53 -10.93 -9.88
CA LEU A 241 4.98 -11.06 -9.99
C LEU A 241 5.49 -10.72 -11.40
N GLU A 242 4.75 -11.12 -12.44
CA GLU A 242 5.03 -10.71 -13.82
C GLU A 242 4.94 -9.20 -14.02
N SER A 243 4.04 -8.51 -13.29
CA SER A 243 3.92 -7.05 -13.34
C SER A 243 5.15 -6.34 -12.76
N TYR A 244 5.89 -6.95 -11.85
CA TYR A 244 7.18 -6.41 -11.41
C TYR A 244 8.25 -6.42 -12.51
N LEU A 245 8.17 -7.35 -13.45
CA LEU A 245 9.10 -7.43 -14.59
C LEU A 245 8.73 -6.48 -15.73
N ALA A 246 7.48 -6.05 -15.78
CA ALA A 246 6.96 -5.12 -16.79
C ALA A 246 5.91 -4.18 -16.16
N PRO A 247 6.33 -3.27 -15.25
CA PRO A 247 5.42 -2.36 -14.58
C PRO A 247 4.84 -1.32 -15.56
N PRO A 248 3.78 -0.60 -15.17
CA PRO A 248 3.29 0.57 -15.91
C PRO A 248 4.40 1.59 -16.14
N LYS A 249 4.44 2.20 -17.33
CA LYS A 249 5.54 3.10 -17.72
C LYS A 249 5.44 4.49 -17.10
N ASP A 250 4.22 4.90 -16.77
CA ASP A 250 3.88 6.22 -16.27
C ASP A 250 2.63 6.15 -15.37
N PRO A 251 2.31 7.21 -14.61
CA PRO A 251 1.12 7.27 -13.77
C PRO A 251 -0.18 7.17 -14.55
N GLU A 252 -0.22 7.66 -15.78
CA GLU A 252 -1.39 7.66 -16.66
C GLU A 252 -1.79 6.25 -17.06
N SER A 253 -0.82 5.35 -17.24
CA SER A 253 -1.05 3.94 -17.55
C SER A 253 -1.21 3.05 -16.30
N CYS A 254 -1.00 3.60 -15.11
CA CYS A 254 -1.07 2.88 -13.84
C CYS A 254 -2.50 2.87 -13.27
N ILE A 255 -3.17 1.70 -13.23
CA ILE A 255 -4.51 1.58 -12.65
C ILE A 255 -4.52 2.04 -11.19
N PHE A 256 -3.48 1.73 -10.40
CA PHE A 256 -3.38 2.17 -9.01
C PHE A 256 -3.38 3.70 -8.90
N ALA A 257 -2.54 4.39 -9.65
CA ALA A 257 -2.46 5.85 -9.63
C ALA A 257 -3.79 6.51 -10.05
N GLN A 258 -4.50 5.91 -11.01
CA GLN A 258 -5.76 6.44 -11.53
C GLN A 258 -6.99 6.09 -10.68
N THR A 259 -6.88 5.15 -9.74
CA THR A 259 -8.01 4.67 -8.92
C THR A 259 -7.81 4.86 -7.43
N THR A 260 -6.74 5.56 -7.03
CA THR A 260 -6.42 5.79 -5.63
C THR A 260 -6.34 7.29 -5.33
N THR A 261 -7.02 7.72 -4.28
CA THR A 261 -6.77 9.03 -3.66
C THR A 261 -5.74 8.85 -2.57
N CYS A 262 -4.63 9.58 -2.63
CA CYS A 262 -3.63 9.61 -1.57
C CYS A 262 -3.68 10.98 -0.89
N LEU A 263 -3.80 11.01 0.44
CA LEU A 263 -3.87 12.23 1.25
C LEU A 263 -2.77 12.23 2.29
N SER A 264 -2.18 13.38 2.53
CA SER A 264 -1.16 13.57 3.55
C SER A 264 -1.78 13.84 4.94
N SER A 265 -0.94 14.11 5.93
CA SER A 265 -1.29 14.18 7.36
C SER A 265 -2.28 15.30 7.71
N ASP A 266 -2.42 16.32 6.88
CA ASP A 266 -3.44 17.37 7.00
C ASP A 266 -4.82 16.94 6.50
N LEU A 267 -4.95 15.73 5.96
CA LEU A 267 -6.19 15.16 5.41
C LEU A 267 -6.77 15.92 4.19
N GLU A 268 -6.00 16.83 3.62
CA GLU A 268 -6.39 17.72 2.51
C GLU A 268 -5.42 17.66 1.34
N LYS A 269 -4.11 17.78 1.62
CA LYS A 269 -3.07 17.79 0.60
C LYS A 269 -3.01 16.44 -0.10
N ARG A 270 -3.23 16.45 -1.42
CA ARG A 270 -3.08 15.26 -2.24
C ARG A 270 -1.61 14.95 -2.49
N ILE A 271 -1.27 13.68 -2.35
CA ILE A 271 0.02 13.13 -2.74
C ILE A 271 -0.12 12.63 -4.18
N THR A 272 0.67 13.17 -5.08
CA THR A 272 0.64 12.86 -6.53
C THR A 272 2.02 12.49 -7.02
N PRO A 273 2.13 11.63 -8.04
CA PRO A 273 1.05 10.99 -8.83
C PRO A 273 0.42 9.78 -8.14
N CYS A 274 1.02 9.26 -7.12
CA CYS A 274 0.56 8.13 -6.29
C CYS A 274 1.15 8.27 -4.87
N GLN A 275 1.02 7.27 -4.03
CA GLN A 275 1.49 7.30 -2.65
C GLN A 275 2.99 7.59 -2.47
N PHE A 276 3.84 7.32 -3.46
CA PHE A 276 5.26 7.68 -3.38
C PHE A 276 5.50 9.19 -3.46
N GLY A 277 4.57 9.92 -4.08
CA GLY A 277 4.77 11.36 -4.34
C GLY A 277 5.93 11.64 -5.30
N GLY A 278 6.28 12.90 -5.45
CA GLY A 278 7.40 13.33 -6.28
C GLY A 278 7.29 12.93 -7.76
N ASP A 279 8.40 12.47 -8.33
CA ASP A 279 8.47 11.94 -9.70
C ASP A 279 9.02 10.51 -9.71
N PRO A 280 8.23 9.51 -9.28
CA PRO A 280 8.68 8.13 -9.18
C PRO A 280 9.02 7.56 -10.57
N ASP A 281 10.11 6.80 -10.65
CA ASP A 281 10.45 6.05 -11.85
C ASP A 281 9.49 4.86 -12.01
N CYS A 282 8.37 5.10 -12.66
CA CYS A 282 7.34 4.09 -12.88
C CYS A 282 7.86 2.88 -13.67
N SER A 283 8.91 3.05 -14.51
CA SER A 283 9.52 1.94 -15.24
C SER A 283 10.24 0.94 -14.33
N GLN A 284 10.57 1.38 -13.12
CA GLN A 284 11.16 0.58 -12.05
C GLN A 284 10.20 0.36 -10.87
N CYS A 285 8.92 0.61 -11.05
CA CYS A 285 7.94 0.46 -9.98
C CYS A 285 7.95 -0.96 -9.39
N GLY A 286 8.01 -1.02 -8.08
CA GLY A 286 7.93 -2.25 -7.30
C GLY A 286 6.76 -2.25 -6.32
N CYS A 287 5.81 -1.34 -6.47
CA CYS A 287 4.63 -1.24 -5.60
C CYS A 287 3.71 -2.45 -5.78
N MET A 288 3.49 -3.19 -4.69
CA MET A 288 2.60 -4.35 -4.70
C MET A 288 1.17 -4.00 -5.13
N ALA A 289 0.63 -2.89 -4.66
CA ALA A 289 -0.73 -2.47 -5.01
C ALA A 289 -0.85 -2.14 -6.52
N SER A 290 0.15 -1.46 -7.08
CA SER A 290 0.22 -1.22 -8.52
C SER A 290 0.30 -2.54 -9.31
N ALA A 291 1.19 -3.46 -8.91
CA ALA A 291 1.36 -4.75 -9.56
C ALA A 291 0.10 -5.62 -9.47
N ALA A 292 -0.59 -5.61 -8.34
CA ALA A 292 -1.84 -6.36 -8.15
C ALA A 292 -2.96 -5.84 -9.06
N LEU A 293 -3.13 -4.53 -9.17
CA LEU A 293 -4.14 -3.93 -10.04
C LEU A 293 -3.79 -4.08 -11.53
N ASP A 294 -2.50 -4.01 -11.89
CA ASP A 294 -2.06 -4.31 -13.25
C ASP A 294 -2.33 -5.76 -13.63
N ALA A 295 -2.07 -6.71 -12.73
CA ALA A 295 -2.41 -8.12 -12.94
C ALA A 295 -3.93 -8.34 -13.17
N ILE A 296 -4.78 -7.63 -12.41
CA ILE A 296 -6.23 -7.63 -12.64
C ILE A 296 -6.54 -7.03 -14.00
N GLY A 297 -5.90 -5.93 -14.37
CA GLY A 297 -6.09 -5.27 -15.66
C GLY A 297 -5.73 -6.14 -16.87
N ARG A 298 -4.72 -7.00 -16.72
CA ARG A 298 -4.29 -7.96 -17.77
C ARG A 298 -5.23 -9.17 -17.92
N TYR A 299 -6.09 -9.42 -16.92
CA TYR A 299 -7.00 -10.56 -16.94
C TYR A 299 -7.99 -10.45 -18.11
N ARG A 300 -8.09 -11.53 -18.91
CA ARG A 300 -9.07 -11.65 -20.00
C ARG A 300 -10.37 -12.20 -19.48
N LEU A 301 -11.45 -11.47 -19.70
CA LEU A 301 -12.80 -11.93 -19.34
C LEU A 301 -13.25 -13.03 -20.30
N PRO A 302 -13.57 -14.24 -19.82
CA PRO A 302 -13.83 -15.38 -20.69
C PRO A 302 -14.96 -15.17 -21.70
N ALA A 303 -16.03 -14.47 -21.29
CA ALA A 303 -17.25 -14.30 -22.09
C ALA A 303 -17.11 -13.27 -23.24
N VAL A 304 -16.24 -12.26 -23.10
CA VAL A 304 -16.23 -11.09 -24.02
C VAL A 304 -14.89 -10.82 -24.68
N ARG A 305 -13.88 -11.66 -24.47
CA ARG A 305 -12.51 -11.51 -25.01
C ARG A 305 -11.85 -10.16 -24.74
N VAL A 306 -12.41 -9.35 -23.83
CA VAL A 306 -11.92 -8.03 -23.43
C VAL A 306 -11.02 -8.17 -22.20
N ARG A 307 -9.96 -7.38 -22.11
CA ARG A 307 -9.15 -7.29 -20.89
C ARG A 307 -9.89 -6.45 -19.84
N ALA A 308 -9.82 -6.86 -18.58
CA ALA A 308 -10.42 -6.10 -17.46
C ALA A 308 -9.92 -4.65 -17.42
N GLY A 309 -8.64 -4.40 -17.75
CA GLY A 309 -8.07 -3.06 -17.86
C GLY A 309 -8.79 -2.16 -18.88
N GLN A 310 -9.24 -2.69 -20.02
CA GLN A 310 -9.99 -1.90 -20.98
C GLN A 310 -11.31 -1.39 -20.38
N LEU A 311 -12.00 -2.22 -19.60
CA LEU A 311 -13.19 -1.81 -18.88
C LEU A 311 -12.88 -0.80 -17.77
N PHE A 312 -11.76 -0.94 -17.07
CA PHE A 312 -11.31 0.06 -16.10
C PHE A 312 -11.14 1.43 -16.76
N TRP A 313 -10.42 1.51 -17.89
CA TRP A 313 -10.17 2.78 -18.59
C TRP A 313 -11.45 3.42 -19.12
N MET A 314 -12.38 2.62 -19.67
CA MET A 314 -13.70 3.11 -20.08
C MET A 314 -14.48 3.64 -18.88
N SER A 315 -14.49 2.91 -17.77
CA SER A 315 -15.19 3.29 -16.55
C SER A 315 -14.62 4.57 -15.93
N LEU A 316 -13.30 4.77 -15.98
CA LEU A 316 -12.64 6.00 -15.52
C LEU A 316 -13.06 7.22 -16.35
N LYS A 317 -13.18 7.09 -17.68
CA LYS A 317 -13.68 8.18 -18.54
C LYS A 317 -15.11 8.57 -18.17
N VAL A 318 -16.00 7.59 -18.00
CA VAL A 318 -17.40 7.83 -17.57
C VAL A 318 -17.44 8.46 -16.18
N GLY A 319 -16.75 7.86 -15.20
CA GLY A 319 -16.72 8.36 -13.83
C GLY A 319 -16.06 9.72 -13.70
N GLY A 320 -15.07 10.05 -14.55
CA GLY A 320 -14.48 11.37 -14.64
C GLY A 320 -15.49 12.44 -15.04
N GLY A 321 -16.35 12.13 -16.02
CA GLY A 321 -17.47 13.00 -16.40
C GLY A 321 -18.46 13.20 -15.25
N VAL A 322 -18.84 12.12 -14.56
CA VAL A 322 -19.74 12.18 -13.38
C VAL A 322 -19.13 13.02 -12.26
N ARG A 323 -17.82 12.91 -12.04
CA ARG A 323 -17.10 13.70 -11.02
C ARG A 323 -17.13 15.18 -11.35
N LYS A 324 -16.86 15.59 -12.60
CA LYS A 324 -16.91 16.99 -13.04
C LYS A 324 -18.30 17.61 -12.85
N ILE A 325 -19.36 16.87 -13.19
CA ILE A 325 -20.75 17.31 -12.96
C ILE A 325 -21.00 17.53 -11.46
N ARG A 326 -20.56 16.59 -10.62
CA ARG A 326 -20.75 16.67 -9.16
C ARG A 326 -19.95 17.80 -8.50
N SER A 327 -18.74 18.11 -8.99
CA SER A 327 -17.90 19.20 -8.46
C SER A 327 -18.31 20.58 -8.96
N GLY A 328 -19.25 20.67 -9.90
CA GLY A 328 -19.66 21.93 -10.53
C GLY A 328 -18.69 22.43 -11.61
N GLU A 329 -17.61 21.71 -11.90
CA GLU A 329 -16.62 22.09 -12.93
C GLU A 329 -17.16 22.00 -14.35
N ALA A 330 -18.29 21.31 -14.57
CA ALA A 330 -18.92 21.17 -15.88
C ALA A 330 -19.78 22.40 -16.30
N ALA A 331 -20.00 23.37 -15.39
CA ALA A 331 -20.82 24.55 -15.64
C ALA A 331 -19.99 25.81 -16.06
N ALA A 332 -18.67 25.67 -16.20
CA ALA A 332 -17.74 26.80 -16.43
C ALA A 332 -17.05 26.75 -17.82
N GLN A 333 -17.63 26.05 -18.82
CA GLN A 333 -17.15 26.08 -20.21
C GLN A 333 -18.26 26.55 -21.15
#